data_ee0b8f9074d441e305465773d3e4c8af
#
_entry.id   ee0b8f9074d441e305465773d3e4c8af
#
_cell.length_a   1.000
_cell.length_b   1.000
_cell.length_c   1.000
_cell.angle_alpha   90.00
_cell.angle_beta   90.00
_cell.angle_gamma   90.00
#
_symmetry.space_group_name_H-M   'P 1'
#
loop_
_entity.id
_entity.type
_entity.pdbx_description
1 polymer ?
#
loop_
_entity_poly.entity_id
_entity_poly.type
_entity_poly.pdbx_seq_one_letter_code
_entity_poly.pdbx_strand_id
1 'polypeptide(L)'
;MEKKASSFSGQIGFVLAAAGSAVGVGNLWRFPYLAAKDGGGLFLLVYLVLVLTFGFTLLTSDIAIGRRTKQSAIRAYESMRPKWKFLGILTFLVPVLIMTYYAVIGGWITKYAAVYLTGQSAAAAEDGYFTSFITSPVSPVVFALLFMGVTAFIVYNGVEGGIERVSRYMMPILLVLVVVIAGYALTLRHEDTSGQMRTGLEGLRYYLTPHMEGLTVSRFLQILLDAMSQLFFSLSVSMGIMITYGSYVKPEVDLNKAVNQIEIFDTGVALLAGAMIIPAVYVFSGTEGMSAGPSLMFVSLPKVFNAMGKAGVFVGILFFVTAIFATLTSCISVLESITANCMEIFHSGRKKTVLVLAVIYLAASAIIALGYSIFYFEVQLPNGSVGQLLDIMDYVSNSVMMPFIALLSTILIGWVMTPDYVIDEMQRNGETFRRKKLYRVMIRYVAPVMMLVLFLQSTGILA
;
A
#
# COMPACT_ATOMS: atom_id res chain seq x y z
N MET A 1 -26.07 25.03 13.78
CA MET A 1 -24.62 25.04 13.56
C MET A 1 -24.35 24.14 12.35
N GLU A 2 -24.05 24.70 11.19
CA GLU A 2 -23.58 23.93 10.06
C GLU A 2 -22.33 23.14 10.48
N LYS A 3 -22.40 21.81 10.38
CA LYS A 3 -21.21 20.96 10.60
C LYS A 3 -20.19 21.34 9.54
N LYS A 4 -19.12 22.00 9.96
CA LYS A 4 -17.97 22.31 9.07
C LYS A 4 -17.57 21.01 8.37
N ALA A 5 -17.76 20.94 7.07
CA ALA A 5 -17.42 19.75 6.29
C ALA A 5 -15.93 19.44 6.50
N SER A 6 -15.59 18.18 6.70
CA SER A 6 -14.19 17.75 6.82
C SER A 6 -13.42 18.17 5.56
N SER A 7 -12.30 18.87 5.70
CA SER A 7 -11.46 19.30 4.58
C SER A 7 -10.00 19.29 4.97
N PHE A 8 -9.12 19.08 4.01
CA PHE A 8 -7.69 19.34 4.16
C PHE A 8 -7.41 20.84 4.26
N SER A 9 -6.34 21.23 4.95
CA SER A 9 -5.95 22.62 5.09
C SER A 9 -5.57 23.26 3.73
N GLY A 10 -4.99 22.46 2.82
CA GLY A 10 -4.56 22.87 1.49
C GLY A 10 -3.93 21.73 0.70
N GLN A 11 -3.28 22.06 -0.44
CA GLN A 11 -2.68 21.08 -1.35
C GLN A 11 -1.63 20.19 -0.65
N ILE A 12 -0.71 20.75 0.14
CA ILE A 12 0.37 19.99 0.80
C ILE A 12 -0.22 18.98 1.80
N GLY A 13 -1.21 19.40 2.59
CA GLY A 13 -1.88 18.50 3.54
C GLY A 13 -2.55 17.32 2.84
N PHE A 14 -3.26 17.58 1.74
CA PHE A 14 -3.86 16.54 0.91
C PHE A 14 -2.80 15.60 0.32
N VAL A 15 -1.76 16.15 -0.32
CA VAL A 15 -0.70 15.36 -0.98
C VAL A 15 0.00 14.46 0.03
N LEU A 16 0.38 14.97 1.21
CA LEU A 16 1.06 14.17 2.23
C LEU A 16 0.16 13.08 2.84
N ALA A 17 -1.14 13.37 3.00
CA ALA A 17 -2.08 12.36 3.47
C ALA A 17 -2.31 11.27 2.41
N ALA A 18 -2.49 11.64 1.13
CA ALA A 18 -2.69 10.71 0.02
C ALA A 18 -1.40 9.90 -0.26
N ALA A 19 -0.23 10.54 -0.24
CA ALA A 19 1.05 9.87 -0.34
C ALA A 19 1.28 8.90 0.85
N GLY A 20 0.88 9.30 2.07
CA GLY A 20 0.94 8.42 3.24
C GLY A 20 -0.01 7.24 3.15
N SER A 21 -1.12 7.35 2.42
CA SER A 21 -1.97 6.22 2.09
C SER A 21 -1.32 5.29 1.06
N ALA A 22 -0.68 5.87 0.05
CA ALA A 22 -0.03 5.14 -1.04
C ALA A 22 1.24 4.42 -0.55
N VAL A 23 2.11 5.12 0.20
CA VAL A 23 3.32 4.53 0.77
C VAL A 23 2.95 3.60 1.93
N GLY A 24 2.93 2.31 1.67
CA GLY A 24 2.58 1.28 2.64
C GLY A 24 3.64 0.20 2.78
N VAL A 25 3.26 -0.86 3.45
CA VAL A 25 4.11 -2.05 3.62
C VAL A 25 4.49 -2.67 2.28
N GLY A 26 3.63 -2.55 1.26
CA GLY A 26 3.89 -3.03 -0.09
C GLY A 26 5.14 -2.45 -0.73
N ASN A 27 5.47 -1.18 -0.44
CA ASN A 27 6.70 -0.55 -0.92
C ASN A 27 7.95 -1.11 -0.21
N LEU A 28 7.81 -1.63 1.03
CA LEU A 28 8.92 -2.09 1.85
C LEU A 28 9.22 -3.59 1.72
N TRP A 29 8.25 -4.43 1.34
CA TRP A 29 8.53 -5.86 1.18
C TRP A 29 8.20 -6.41 -0.22
N ARG A 30 7.01 -6.05 -0.77
CA ARG A 30 6.56 -6.61 -2.04
C ARG A 30 7.31 -6.03 -3.23
N PHE A 31 7.48 -4.72 -3.27
CA PHE A 31 8.20 -4.05 -4.35
C PHE A 31 9.67 -4.51 -4.47
N PRO A 32 10.49 -4.54 -3.39
CA PRO A 32 11.85 -5.04 -3.48
C PRO A 32 11.94 -6.50 -3.90
N TYR A 33 11.03 -7.34 -3.38
CA TYR A 33 10.94 -8.73 -3.78
C TYR A 33 10.66 -8.89 -5.27
N LEU A 34 9.62 -8.22 -5.79
CA LEU A 34 9.26 -8.29 -7.20
C LEU A 34 10.38 -7.74 -8.09
N ALA A 35 10.99 -6.62 -7.72
CA ALA A 35 12.09 -6.06 -8.47
C ALA A 35 13.29 -7.04 -8.57
N ALA A 36 13.64 -7.71 -7.49
CA ALA A 36 14.69 -8.72 -7.51
C ALA A 36 14.31 -9.97 -8.32
N LYS A 37 13.09 -10.47 -8.14
CA LYS A 37 12.55 -11.65 -8.84
C LYS A 37 12.40 -11.44 -10.33
N ASP A 38 11.97 -10.25 -10.76
CA ASP A 38 11.48 -9.96 -12.10
C ASP A 38 12.49 -9.18 -12.97
N GLY A 39 13.79 -9.42 -12.72
CA GLY A 39 14.86 -8.96 -13.58
C GLY A 39 15.35 -7.53 -13.29
N GLY A 40 15.26 -7.08 -12.05
CA GLY A 40 15.88 -5.82 -11.61
C GLY A 40 15.38 -4.61 -12.41
N GLY A 41 16.31 -3.99 -13.14
CA GLY A 41 16.02 -2.81 -13.96
C GLY A 41 14.92 -3.02 -15.01
N LEU A 42 14.68 -4.25 -15.48
CA LEU A 42 13.56 -4.54 -16.39
C LEU A 42 12.22 -4.30 -15.69
N PHE A 43 12.05 -4.85 -14.48
CA PHE A 43 10.85 -4.59 -13.67
C PHE A 43 10.68 -3.09 -13.41
N LEU A 44 11.76 -2.37 -13.07
CA LEU A 44 11.71 -0.93 -12.81
C LEU A 44 11.24 -0.14 -14.04
N LEU A 45 11.72 -0.47 -15.25
CA LEU A 45 11.28 0.19 -16.47
C LEU A 45 9.79 -0.04 -16.72
N VAL A 46 9.33 -1.30 -16.61
CA VAL A 46 7.90 -1.64 -16.76
C VAL A 46 7.06 -0.91 -15.72
N TYR A 47 7.49 -0.93 -14.45
CA TYR A 47 6.79 -0.25 -13.36
C TYR A 47 6.67 1.27 -13.59
N LEU A 48 7.74 1.94 -13.99
CA LEU A 48 7.73 3.39 -14.29
C LEU A 48 6.79 3.75 -15.44
N VAL A 49 6.78 2.94 -16.51
CA VAL A 49 5.83 3.14 -17.61
C VAL A 49 4.39 3.00 -17.11
N LEU A 50 4.13 2.00 -16.28
CA LEU A 50 2.80 1.78 -15.71
C LEU A 50 2.38 2.88 -14.73
N VAL A 51 3.29 3.41 -13.91
CA VAL A 51 3.01 4.57 -13.06
C VAL A 51 2.51 5.74 -13.89
N LEU A 52 3.28 6.13 -14.93
CA LEU A 52 3.00 7.31 -15.75
C LEU A 52 1.76 7.18 -16.65
N THR A 53 1.26 5.97 -16.85
CA THR A 53 0.12 5.68 -17.74
C THR A 53 -1.08 5.16 -16.96
N PHE A 54 -0.99 3.95 -16.48
CA PHE A 54 -2.06 3.22 -15.82
C PHE A 54 -2.35 3.74 -14.41
N GLY A 55 -1.32 3.86 -13.56
CA GLY A 55 -1.44 4.38 -12.18
C GLY A 55 -1.99 5.81 -12.16
N PHE A 56 -1.40 6.66 -13.00
CA PHE A 56 -1.90 8.03 -13.22
C PHE A 56 -3.40 8.06 -13.54
N THR A 57 -3.85 7.19 -14.43
CA THR A 57 -5.24 7.19 -14.89
C THR A 57 -6.22 6.84 -13.78
N LEU A 58 -5.93 5.79 -13.00
CA LEU A 58 -6.79 5.36 -11.91
C LEU A 58 -6.79 6.37 -10.75
N LEU A 59 -5.60 6.82 -10.34
CA LEU A 59 -5.45 7.82 -9.27
C LEU A 59 -6.18 9.12 -9.59
N THR A 60 -6.01 9.63 -10.81
CA THR A 60 -6.72 10.82 -11.30
C THR A 60 -8.23 10.64 -11.24
N SER A 61 -8.73 9.47 -11.65
CA SER A 61 -10.16 9.15 -11.68
C SER A 61 -10.76 9.18 -10.28
N ASP A 62 -10.16 8.46 -9.33
CA ASP A 62 -10.68 8.34 -7.97
C ASP A 62 -10.69 9.71 -7.25
N ILE A 63 -9.59 10.47 -7.34
CA ILE A 63 -9.50 11.80 -6.71
C ILE A 63 -10.50 12.77 -7.34
N ALA A 64 -10.63 12.78 -8.66
CA ALA A 64 -11.56 13.66 -9.36
C ALA A 64 -13.02 13.34 -9.05
N ILE A 65 -13.40 12.05 -8.97
CA ILE A 65 -14.73 11.61 -8.52
C ILE A 65 -15.03 12.17 -7.13
N GLY A 66 -14.11 11.97 -6.19
CA GLY A 66 -14.25 12.46 -4.82
C GLY A 66 -14.43 13.97 -4.75
N ARG A 67 -13.56 14.75 -5.43
CA ARG A 67 -13.63 16.23 -5.42
C ARG A 67 -14.90 16.74 -6.08
N ARG A 68 -15.32 16.14 -7.19
CA ARG A 68 -16.52 16.56 -7.93
C ARG A 68 -17.80 16.29 -7.17
N THR A 69 -17.92 15.11 -6.55
CA THR A 69 -19.13 14.70 -5.84
C THR A 69 -19.20 15.20 -4.40
N LYS A 70 -18.05 15.50 -3.78
CA LYS A 70 -17.93 15.82 -2.34
C LYS A 70 -18.50 14.74 -1.41
N GLN A 71 -18.45 13.48 -1.86
CA GLN A 71 -19.03 12.32 -1.18
C GLN A 71 -18.03 11.17 -1.13
N SER A 72 -18.24 10.26 -0.15
CA SER A 72 -17.51 9.00 -0.09
C SER A 72 -18.02 7.99 -1.12
N ALA A 73 -17.33 6.86 -1.29
CA ALA A 73 -17.50 5.98 -2.44
C ALA A 73 -18.95 5.58 -2.74
N ILE A 74 -19.73 5.16 -1.72
CA ILE A 74 -21.12 4.69 -1.95
C ILE A 74 -21.98 5.81 -2.54
N ARG A 75 -21.95 6.97 -1.92
CA ARG A 75 -22.75 8.12 -2.35
C ARG A 75 -22.22 8.75 -3.62
N ALA A 76 -20.90 8.74 -3.83
CA ALA A 76 -20.27 9.26 -5.03
C ALA A 76 -20.76 8.50 -6.28
N TYR A 77 -20.68 7.17 -6.29
CA TYR A 77 -21.16 6.37 -7.42
C TYR A 77 -22.68 6.45 -7.60
N GLU A 78 -23.46 6.49 -6.50
CA GLU A 78 -24.90 6.67 -6.53
C GLU A 78 -25.28 8.02 -7.19
N SER A 79 -24.58 9.10 -6.85
CA SER A 79 -24.83 10.44 -7.41
C SER A 79 -24.43 10.55 -8.88
N MET A 80 -23.39 9.83 -9.33
CA MET A 80 -23.01 9.78 -10.74
C MET A 80 -24.08 9.08 -11.57
N ARG A 81 -24.54 7.91 -11.12
CA ARG A 81 -25.62 7.13 -11.73
C ARG A 81 -26.26 6.22 -10.66
N PRO A 82 -27.55 6.35 -10.35
CA PRO A 82 -28.19 5.55 -9.28
C PRO A 82 -28.04 4.05 -9.44
N LYS A 83 -28.06 3.55 -10.70
CA LYS A 83 -27.84 2.13 -11.01
C LYS A 83 -26.45 1.62 -10.65
N TRP A 84 -25.45 2.50 -10.46
CA TRP A 84 -24.08 2.15 -10.12
C TRP A 84 -23.76 2.23 -8.61
N LYS A 85 -24.77 2.42 -7.77
CA LYS A 85 -24.64 2.35 -6.31
C LYS A 85 -23.97 1.06 -5.85
N PHE A 86 -24.22 -0.07 -6.53
CA PHE A 86 -23.61 -1.36 -6.22
C PHE A 86 -22.06 -1.30 -6.29
N LEU A 87 -21.51 -0.55 -7.27
CA LEU A 87 -20.06 -0.37 -7.39
C LEU A 87 -19.52 0.37 -6.17
N GLY A 88 -20.22 1.40 -5.68
CA GLY A 88 -19.85 2.08 -4.44
C GLY A 88 -19.88 1.16 -3.22
N ILE A 89 -20.84 0.26 -3.14
CA ILE A 89 -20.93 -0.76 -2.06
C ILE A 89 -19.72 -1.72 -2.15
N LEU A 90 -19.42 -2.24 -3.34
CA LEU A 90 -18.24 -3.10 -3.53
C LEU A 90 -16.94 -2.37 -3.16
N THR A 91 -16.79 -1.13 -3.61
CA THR A 91 -15.64 -0.27 -3.28
C THR A 91 -15.50 -0.04 -1.77
N PHE A 92 -16.62 0.11 -1.05
CA PHE A 92 -16.63 0.26 0.40
C PHE A 92 -16.26 -1.04 1.12
N LEU A 93 -16.64 -2.21 0.60
CA LEU A 93 -16.34 -3.50 1.23
C LEU A 93 -14.84 -3.82 1.22
N VAL A 94 -14.08 -3.31 0.24
CA VAL A 94 -12.62 -3.54 0.19
C VAL A 94 -11.90 -3.03 1.44
N PRO A 95 -11.96 -1.74 1.81
CA PRO A 95 -11.32 -1.26 3.02
C PRO A 95 -11.90 -1.91 4.29
N VAL A 96 -13.18 -2.33 4.29
CA VAL A 96 -13.78 -3.07 5.41
C VAL A 96 -13.03 -4.39 5.64
N LEU A 97 -12.71 -5.14 4.59
CA LEU A 97 -11.93 -6.37 4.69
C LEU A 97 -10.46 -6.10 5.03
N ILE A 98 -9.83 -5.15 4.34
CA ILE A 98 -8.40 -4.81 4.57
C ILE A 98 -8.17 -4.42 6.03
N MET A 99 -9.05 -3.62 6.63
CA MET A 99 -8.88 -3.15 8.01
C MET A 99 -8.78 -4.28 9.02
N THR A 100 -9.41 -5.42 8.77
CA THR A 100 -9.41 -6.58 9.69
C THR A 100 -8.03 -7.18 9.88
N TYR A 101 -7.23 -7.27 8.81
CA TYR A 101 -5.92 -7.91 8.83
C TYR A 101 -4.73 -6.93 8.80
N TYR A 102 -4.91 -5.73 8.24
CA TYR A 102 -3.83 -4.76 8.11
C TYR A 102 -3.34 -4.24 9.47
N ALA A 103 -4.24 -4.14 10.44
CA ALA A 103 -3.89 -3.83 11.83
C ALA A 103 -3.06 -4.96 12.50
N VAL A 104 -3.27 -6.23 12.11
CA VAL A 104 -2.45 -7.36 12.58
C VAL A 104 -1.02 -7.24 12.06
N ILE A 105 -0.84 -6.95 10.77
CA ILE A 105 0.47 -6.68 10.17
C ILE A 105 1.17 -5.50 10.87
N GLY A 106 0.43 -4.40 11.12
CA GLY A 106 0.93 -3.27 11.89
C GLY A 106 1.38 -3.67 13.30
N GLY A 107 0.64 -4.58 13.93
CA GLY A 107 1.01 -5.18 15.22
C GLY A 107 2.33 -5.98 15.14
N TRP A 108 2.53 -6.78 14.11
CA TRP A 108 3.80 -7.52 13.89
C TRP A 108 4.99 -6.57 13.76
N ILE A 109 4.85 -5.51 12.98
CA ILE A 109 5.88 -4.48 12.81
C ILE A 109 6.18 -3.79 14.15
N THR A 110 5.14 -3.47 14.93
CA THR A 110 5.27 -2.85 16.25
C THR A 110 6.00 -3.78 17.23
N LYS A 111 5.71 -5.08 17.20
CA LYS A 111 6.44 -6.09 17.99
C LYS A 111 7.93 -6.09 17.65
N TYR A 112 8.28 -6.12 16.36
CA TYR A 112 9.68 -6.12 15.94
C TYR A 112 10.39 -4.81 16.32
N ALA A 113 9.73 -3.65 16.15
CA ALA A 113 10.27 -2.39 16.64
C ALA A 113 10.56 -2.45 18.15
N ALA A 114 9.65 -2.99 18.95
CA ALA A 114 9.84 -3.16 20.38
C ALA A 114 11.02 -4.09 20.72
N VAL A 115 11.19 -5.19 19.97
CA VAL A 115 12.31 -6.15 20.14
C VAL A 115 13.65 -5.46 19.91
N TYR A 116 13.76 -4.65 18.84
CA TYR A 116 14.98 -3.89 18.55
C TYR A 116 15.25 -2.79 19.57
N LEU A 117 14.22 -2.04 20.00
CA LEU A 117 14.33 -0.99 21.00
C LEU A 117 14.70 -1.52 22.39
N THR A 118 14.31 -2.74 22.72
CA THR A 118 14.63 -3.38 24.01
C THR A 118 15.93 -4.16 24.01
N GLY A 119 16.71 -4.11 22.91
CA GLY A 119 18.00 -4.78 22.82
C GLY A 119 17.93 -6.30 22.59
N GLN A 120 16.78 -6.82 22.22
CA GLN A 120 16.56 -8.26 21.93
C GLN A 120 16.64 -8.60 20.44
N SER A 121 17.35 -7.78 19.66
CA SER A 121 17.44 -7.90 18.19
C SER A 121 18.02 -9.26 17.72
N ALA A 122 18.94 -9.88 18.49
CA ALA A 122 19.50 -11.18 18.18
C ALA A 122 18.43 -12.29 18.15
N ALA A 123 17.48 -12.27 19.08
CA ALA A 123 16.38 -13.23 19.09
C ALA A 123 15.50 -13.13 17.85
N ALA A 124 15.29 -11.92 17.30
CA ALA A 124 14.50 -11.72 16.08
C ALA A 124 15.15 -12.35 14.84
N ALA A 125 16.45 -12.62 14.86
CA ALA A 125 17.20 -13.27 13.77
C ALA A 125 17.21 -14.80 13.87
N GLU A 126 16.74 -15.37 14.97
CA GLU A 126 16.68 -16.82 15.16
C GLU A 126 15.62 -17.47 14.26
N ASP A 127 15.93 -18.67 13.77
CA ASP A 127 14.98 -19.45 12.99
C ASP A 127 13.73 -19.80 13.82
N GLY A 128 12.57 -19.59 13.23
CA GLY A 128 11.29 -19.85 13.87
C GLY A 128 10.80 -18.73 14.81
N TYR A 129 11.56 -17.66 15.07
CA TYR A 129 11.11 -16.59 15.94
C TYR A 129 9.79 -15.94 15.46
N PHE A 130 9.69 -15.63 14.18
CA PHE A 130 8.46 -15.07 13.61
C PHE A 130 7.30 -16.06 13.73
N THR A 131 7.51 -17.32 13.38
CA THR A 131 6.47 -18.36 13.49
C THR A 131 6.00 -18.53 14.92
N SER A 132 6.92 -18.63 15.90
CA SER A 132 6.56 -18.76 17.32
C SER A 132 5.81 -17.52 17.84
N PHE A 133 6.13 -16.33 17.32
CA PHE A 133 5.41 -15.11 17.66
C PHE A 133 3.98 -15.13 17.14
N ILE A 134 3.76 -15.39 15.82
CA ILE A 134 2.42 -15.32 15.22
C ILE A 134 1.50 -16.44 15.69
N THR A 135 2.05 -17.61 16.07
CA THR A 135 1.29 -18.74 16.62
C THR A 135 0.99 -18.61 18.12
N SER A 136 1.58 -17.63 18.81
CA SER A 136 1.26 -17.31 20.19
C SER A 136 -0.17 -16.73 20.29
N PRO A 137 -1.01 -17.21 21.24
CA PRO A 137 -2.38 -16.71 21.35
C PRO A 137 -2.49 -15.30 21.96
N VAL A 138 -1.47 -14.77 22.61
CA VAL A 138 -1.54 -13.51 23.34
C VAL A 138 -0.77 -12.39 22.66
N SER A 139 0.51 -12.62 22.36
CA SER A 139 1.42 -11.55 21.91
C SER A 139 0.96 -10.86 20.61
N PRO A 140 0.61 -11.58 19.50
CA PRO A 140 0.16 -10.92 18.28
C PRO A 140 -1.13 -10.14 18.47
N VAL A 141 -2.04 -10.62 19.31
CA VAL A 141 -3.30 -9.94 19.63
C VAL A 141 -3.02 -8.61 20.34
N VAL A 142 -2.18 -8.62 21.38
CA VAL A 142 -1.85 -7.39 22.13
C VAL A 142 -1.27 -6.31 21.22
N PHE A 143 -0.30 -6.67 20.36
CA PHE A 143 0.31 -5.70 19.44
C PHE A 143 -0.66 -5.23 18.34
N ALA A 144 -1.54 -6.10 17.83
CA ALA A 144 -2.58 -5.72 16.88
C ALA A 144 -3.58 -4.73 17.52
N LEU A 145 -4.03 -4.99 18.74
CA LEU A 145 -4.93 -4.11 19.48
C LEU A 145 -4.29 -2.75 19.78
N LEU A 146 -3.01 -2.74 20.16
CA LEU A 146 -2.25 -1.49 20.37
C LEU A 146 -2.20 -0.67 19.08
N PHE A 147 -1.82 -1.28 17.96
CA PHE A 147 -1.72 -0.61 16.67
C PHE A 147 -3.08 -0.09 16.19
N MET A 148 -4.13 -0.90 16.30
CA MET A 148 -5.50 -0.51 15.98
C MET A 148 -5.99 0.65 16.86
N GLY A 149 -5.69 0.62 18.15
CA GLY A 149 -6.03 1.68 19.09
C GLY A 149 -5.40 3.03 18.73
N VAL A 150 -4.12 3.03 18.36
CA VAL A 150 -3.42 4.24 17.85
C VAL A 150 -4.05 4.74 16.56
N THR A 151 -4.36 3.85 15.61
CA THR A 151 -5.03 4.19 14.36
C THR A 151 -6.38 4.85 14.62
N ALA A 152 -7.21 4.25 15.44
CA ALA A 152 -8.53 4.76 15.81
C ALA A 152 -8.44 6.13 16.51
N PHE A 153 -7.48 6.30 17.41
CA PHE A 153 -7.24 7.58 18.10
C PHE A 153 -6.92 8.71 17.12
N ILE A 154 -6.10 8.45 16.10
CA ILE A 154 -5.75 9.46 15.09
C ILE A 154 -6.97 9.82 14.25
N VAL A 155 -7.75 8.84 13.76
CA VAL A 155 -8.96 9.08 12.96
C VAL A 155 -10.06 9.78 13.78
N TYR A 156 -10.16 9.49 15.08
CA TYR A 156 -11.07 10.15 16.01
C TYR A 156 -10.85 11.68 16.08
N ASN A 157 -9.59 12.13 15.94
CA ASN A 157 -9.23 13.56 15.95
C ASN A 157 -9.56 14.29 14.64
N GLY A 158 -10.05 13.59 13.62
CA GLY A 158 -10.54 14.17 12.36
C GLY A 158 -9.47 14.32 11.28
N VAL A 159 -9.86 14.96 10.18
CA VAL A 159 -9.01 15.07 8.98
C VAL A 159 -7.84 16.01 9.24
N GLU A 160 -8.10 17.26 9.59
CA GLU A 160 -7.06 18.28 9.78
C GLU A 160 -6.22 18.03 11.05
N GLY A 161 -6.90 17.79 12.19
CA GLY A 161 -6.25 17.63 13.51
C GLY A 161 -5.60 16.26 13.75
N GLY A 162 -6.04 15.23 13.03
CA GLY A 162 -5.54 13.86 13.13
C GLY A 162 -4.74 13.45 11.89
N ILE A 163 -5.44 13.09 10.82
CA ILE A 163 -4.87 12.48 9.61
C ILE A 163 -3.80 13.37 8.96
N GLU A 164 -4.16 14.60 8.62
CA GLU A 164 -3.25 15.54 7.96
C GLU A 164 -2.06 15.88 8.85
N ARG A 165 -2.34 16.15 10.14
CA ARG A 165 -1.29 16.49 11.09
C ARG A 165 -0.25 15.38 11.24
N VAL A 166 -0.70 14.14 11.37
CA VAL A 166 0.19 12.98 11.48
C VAL A 166 0.98 12.77 10.20
N SER A 167 0.31 12.79 9.03
CA SER A 167 0.98 12.60 7.74
C SER A 167 2.00 13.71 7.44
N ARG A 168 1.72 14.94 7.85
CA ARG A 168 2.63 16.09 7.66
C ARG A 168 3.99 15.92 8.34
N TYR A 169 4.04 15.22 9.48
CA TYR A 169 5.28 14.90 10.16
C TYR A 169 5.87 13.56 9.75
N MET A 170 5.03 12.52 9.68
CA MET A 170 5.53 11.17 9.44
C MET A 170 6.11 10.99 8.04
N MET A 171 5.49 11.59 7.00
CA MET A 171 5.94 11.36 5.63
C MET A 171 7.31 11.95 5.31
N PRO A 172 7.65 13.20 5.68
CA PRO A 172 9.01 13.70 5.51
C PRO A 172 10.05 12.91 6.33
N ILE A 173 9.72 12.52 7.57
CA ILE A 173 10.62 11.72 8.41
C ILE A 173 10.84 10.34 7.77
N LEU A 174 9.79 9.67 7.29
CA LEU A 174 9.89 8.40 6.59
C LEU A 174 10.84 8.50 5.38
N LEU A 175 10.69 9.54 4.56
CA LEU A 175 11.55 9.75 3.40
C LEU A 175 13.03 9.90 3.82
N VAL A 176 13.29 10.70 4.86
CA VAL A 176 14.66 10.86 5.38
C VAL A 176 15.22 9.53 5.88
N LEU A 177 14.42 8.76 6.65
CA LEU A 177 14.85 7.46 7.18
C LEU A 177 15.16 6.47 6.04
N VAL A 178 14.31 6.39 5.01
CA VAL A 178 14.55 5.52 3.85
C VAL A 178 15.85 5.92 3.14
N VAL A 179 16.08 7.22 2.91
CA VAL A 179 17.33 7.73 2.29
C VAL A 179 18.55 7.39 3.13
N VAL A 180 18.50 7.58 4.45
CA VAL A 180 19.61 7.29 5.36
C VAL A 180 19.93 5.80 5.35
N ILE A 181 18.93 4.93 5.47
CA ILE A 181 19.16 3.47 5.46
C ILE A 181 19.65 3.01 4.09
N ALA A 182 19.09 3.53 2.99
CA ALA A 182 19.54 3.22 1.64
C ALA A 182 21.00 3.63 1.44
N GLY A 183 21.37 4.87 1.84
CA GLY A 183 22.76 5.34 1.81
C GLY A 183 23.71 4.43 2.60
N TYR A 184 23.28 4.01 3.80
CA TYR A 184 24.08 3.06 4.59
C TYR A 184 24.19 1.68 3.91
N ALA A 185 23.13 1.16 3.32
CA ALA A 185 23.14 -0.13 2.61
C ALA A 185 24.17 -0.16 1.46
N LEU A 186 24.42 0.96 0.79
CA LEU A 186 25.42 1.06 -0.27
C LEU A 186 26.86 1.00 0.24
N THR A 187 27.11 1.29 1.52
CA THR A 187 28.44 1.23 2.13
C THR A 187 28.81 -0.16 2.64
N LEU A 188 27.84 -1.09 2.66
CA LEU A 188 28.03 -2.44 3.20
C LEU A 188 29.03 -3.25 2.37
N ARG A 189 29.81 -4.07 3.06
CA ARG A 189 30.75 -5.05 2.49
C ARG A 189 30.75 -6.27 3.38
N HIS A 190 30.74 -7.45 2.78
CA HIS A 190 30.80 -8.72 3.49
C HIS A 190 31.46 -9.77 2.62
N GLU A 191 32.33 -10.58 3.22
CA GLU A 191 32.93 -11.73 2.57
C GLU A 191 32.05 -12.94 2.81
N ASP A 192 31.58 -13.58 1.73
CA ASP A 192 30.73 -14.75 1.84
C ASP A 192 31.51 -16.00 2.23
N THR A 193 30.81 -17.10 2.46
CA THR A 193 31.41 -18.40 2.86
C THR A 193 32.36 -18.99 1.81
N SER A 194 32.34 -18.47 0.57
CA SER A 194 33.24 -18.86 -0.53
C SER A 194 34.50 -17.99 -0.64
N GLY A 195 34.63 -16.96 0.23
CA GLY A 195 35.71 -15.97 0.18
C GLY A 195 35.47 -14.85 -0.84
N GLN A 196 34.28 -14.75 -1.43
CA GLN A 196 33.97 -13.68 -2.36
C GLN A 196 33.47 -12.45 -1.61
N MET A 197 34.08 -11.28 -1.83
CA MET A 197 33.65 -10.01 -1.30
C MET A 197 32.40 -9.52 -2.04
N ARG A 198 31.29 -9.34 -1.35
CA ARG A 198 30.08 -8.71 -1.86
C ARG A 198 29.91 -7.31 -1.32
N THR A 199 29.46 -6.38 -2.16
CA THR A 199 29.31 -4.97 -1.81
C THR A 199 27.90 -4.47 -2.06
N GLY A 200 27.47 -3.44 -1.29
CA GLY A 200 26.19 -2.79 -1.49
C GLY A 200 26.05 -2.15 -2.87
N LEU A 201 27.14 -1.68 -3.44
CA LEU A 201 27.13 -1.11 -4.81
C LEU A 201 26.89 -2.19 -5.87
N GLU A 202 27.39 -3.40 -5.70
CA GLU A 202 27.06 -4.54 -6.58
C GLU A 202 25.59 -4.91 -6.45
N GLY A 203 25.02 -4.91 -5.23
CA GLY A 203 23.61 -5.09 -5.01
C GLY A 203 22.75 -4.00 -5.66
N LEU A 204 23.18 -2.74 -5.61
CA LEU A 204 22.52 -1.64 -6.33
C LEU A 204 22.62 -1.83 -7.84
N ARG A 205 23.79 -2.24 -8.35
CA ARG A 205 23.98 -2.55 -9.77
C ARG A 205 23.04 -3.67 -10.21
N TYR A 206 22.92 -4.74 -9.43
CA TYR A 206 21.97 -5.82 -9.67
C TYR A 206 20.52 -5.29 -9.76
N TYR A 207 20.10 -4.45 -8.81
CA TYR A 207 18.77 -3.84 -8.77
C TYR A 207 18.48 -2.96 -10.00
N LEU A 208 19.45 -2.18 -10.48
CA LEU A 208 19.26 -1.22 -11.56
C LEU A 208 19.51 -1.80 -12.95
N THR A 209 20.22 -2.92 -13.06
CA THR A 209 20.56 -3.54 -14.35
C THR A 209 19.37 -4.35 -14.87
N PRO A 210 18.90 -4.13 -16.11
CA PRO A 210 17.88 -4.98 -16.71
C PRO A 210 18.45 -6.37 -17.03
N HIS A 211 17.93 -7.38 -16.35
CA HIS A 211 18.27 -8.78 -16.61
C HIS A 211 17.26 -9.36 -17.61
N MET A 212 17.71 -9.61 -18.85
CA MET A 212 16.88 -10.10 -19.96
C MET A 212 17.22 -11.54 -20.35
N GLU A 213 18.09 -12.21 -19.61
CA GLU A 213 18.48 -13.59 -19.89
C GLU A 213 17.27 -14.53 -19.78
N GLY A 214 17.02 -15.32 -20.86
CA GLY A 214 15.85 -16.20 -20.93
C GLY A 214 14.48 -15.50 -20.99
N LEU A 215 14.43 -14.21 -21.36
CA LEU A 215 13.17 -13.47 -21.48
C LEU A 215 12.33 -14.01 -22.62
N THR A 216 11.21 -14.67 -22.25
CA THR A 216 10.16 -15.10 -23.19
C THR A 216 8.98 -14.12 -23.14
N VAL A 217 8.08 -14.20 -24.11
CA VAL A 217 6.84 -13.40 -24.11
C VAL A 217 6.01 -13.69 -22.85
N SER A 218 5.89 -14.96 -22.45
CA SER A 218 5.17 -15.36 -21.24
C SER A 218 5.82 -14.74 -19.99
N ARG A 219 7.16 -14.78 -19.88
CA ARG A 219 7.88 -14.17 -18.76
C ARG A 219 7.69 -12.65 -18.72
N PHE A 220 7.73 -11.97 -19.87
CA PHE A 220 7.48 -10.53 -19.94
C PHE A 220 6.04 -10.18 -19.51
N LEU A 221 5.05 -10.95 -19.94
CA LEU A 221 3.66 -10.77 -19.49
C LEU A 221 3.52 -10.95 -17.98
N GLN A 222 4.23 -11.93 -17.40
CA GLN A 222 4.24 -12.12 -15.94
C GLN A 222 4.83 -10.90 -15.23
N ILE A 223 5.96 -10.37 -15.69
CA ILE A 223 6.58 -9.15 -15.15
C ILE A 223 5.61 -7.96 -15.23
N LEU A 224 4.92 -7.82 -16.35
CA LEU A 224 3.91 -6.77 -16.54
C LEU A 224 2.78 -6.90 -15.53
N LEU A 225 2.26 -8.10 -15.30
CA LEU A 225 1.17 -8.37 -14.36
C LEU A 225 1.60 -8.18 -12.90
N ASP A 226 2.80 -8.60 -12.55
CA ASP A 226 3.38 -8.41 -11.23
C ASP A 226 3.58 -6.91 -10.93
N ALA A 227 4.09 -6.14 -11.91
CA ALA A 227 4.24 -4.69 -11.79
C ALA A 227 2.90 -3.95 -11.72
N MET A 228 1.89 -4.37 -12.51
CA MET A 228 0.52 -3.83 -12.43
C MET A 228 -0.09 -4.07 -11.06
N SER A 229 -0.01 -5.30 -10.57
CA SER A 229 -0.55 -5.69 -9.26
C SER A 229 0.12 -4.91 -8.13
N GLN A 230 1.45 -4.73 -8.20
CA GLN A 230 2.19 -3.92 -7.23
C GLN A 230 1.73 -2.45 -7.24
N LEU A 231 1.66 -1.84 -8.41
CA LEU A 231 1.26 -0.44 -8.58
C LEU A 231 -0.18 -0.20 -8.10
N PHE A 232 -1.07 -1.11 -8.43
CA PHE A 232 -2.47 -1.05 -8.09
C PHE A 232 -2.68 -1.04 -6.57
N PHE A 233 -1.97 -1.92 -5.88
CA PHE A 233 -1.98 -1.98 -4.43
C PHE A 233 -1.33 -0.74 -3.80
N SER A 234 -0.18 -0.31 -4.33
CA SER A 234 0.60 0.82 -3.79
C SER A 234 -0.20 2.13 -3.81
N LEU A 235 -0.86 2.47 -4.92
CA LEU A 235 -1.57 3.74 -5.07
C LEU A 235 -2.89 3.85 -4.30
N SER A 236 -3.32 2.81 -3.58
CA SER A 236 -4.59 2.78 -2.84
C SER A 236 -5.81 3.14 -3.70
N VAL A 237 -5.81 2.74 -4.98
CA VAL A 237 -6.90 3.01 -5.94
C VAL A 237 -7.95 1.92 -5.89
N SER A 238 -9.19 2.25 -6.29
CA SER A 238 -10.34 1.33 -6.37
C SER A 238 -10.78 0.71 -5.03
N MET A 239 -10.29 1.25 -3.90
CA MET A 239 -10.71 0.88 -2.55
C MET A 239 -11.40 2.05 -1.81
N GLY A 240 -11.85 3.07 -2.54
CA GLY A 240 -12.61 4.21 -2.00
C GLY A 240 -11.81 5.21 -1.17
N ILE A 241 -10.53 4.96 -0.90
CA ILE A 241 -9.68 5.87 -0.12
C ILE A 241 -9.44 7.16 -0.89
N MET A 242 -8.99 7.07 -2.14
CA MET A 242 -8.69 8.25 -2.95
C MET A 242 -9.95 9.04 -3.32
N ILE A 243 -11.13 8.38 -3.45
CA ILE A 243 -12.43 9.05 -3.57
C ILE A 243 -12.75 9.82 -2.29
N THR A 244 -12.60 9.19 -1.13
CA THR A 244 -12.84 9.82 0.18
C THR A 244 -11.92 11.02 0.40
N TYR A 245 -10.62 10.87 0.16
CA TYR A 245 -9.67 11.97 0.28
C TYR A 245 -9.92 13.08 -0.75
N GLY A 246 -10.27 12.71 -1.98
CA GLY A 246 -10.73 13.65 -3.01
C GLY A 246 -11.91 14.50 -2.55
N SER A 247 -12.87 13.90 -1.83
CA SER A 247 -14.04 14.63 -1.31
C SER A 247 -13.69 15.75 -0.30
N TYR A 248 -12.54 15.61 0.38
CA TYR A 248 -12.02 16.59 1.33
C TYR A 248 -11.15 17.68 0.68
N VAL A 249 -10.80 17.53 -0.60
CA VAL A 249 -9.99 18.52 -1.31
C VAL A 249 -10.79 19.78 -1.59
N LYS A 250 -10.22 20.95 -1.28
CA LYS A 250 -10.83 22.24 -1.57
C LYS A 250 -10.89 22.49 -3.06
N PRO A 251 -11.91 23.24 -3.53
CA PRO A 251 -12.07 23.54 -4.96
C PRO A 251 -10.87 24.22 -5.62
N GLU A 252 -10.12 25.04 -4.86
CA GLU A 252 -9.00 25.85 -5.35
C GLU A 252 -7.71 25.06 -5.58
N VAL A 253 -7.66 23.80 -5.10
CA VAL A 253 -6.46 22.94 -5.22
C VAL A 253 -6.28 22.50 -6.69
N ASP A 254 -5.07 22.68 -7.21
CA ASP A 254 -4.67 22.15 -8.52
C ASP A 254 -4.47 20.63 -8.44
N LEU A 255 -5.47 19.87 -8.92
CA LEU A 255 -5.41 18.42 -8.90
C LEU A 255 -4.30 17.84 -9.79
N ASN A 256 -3.94 18.53 -10.88
CA ASN A 256 -2.87 18.03 -11.77
C ASN A 256 -1.53 18.00 -11.04
N LYS A 257 -1.23 19.07 -10.28
CA LYS A 257 -0.03 19.12 -9.44
C LYS A 257 -0.10 18.11 -8.31
N ALA A 258 -1.25 18.00 -7.65
CA ALA A 258 -1.42 17.10 -6.51
C ALA A 258 -1.24 15.63 -6.92
N VAL A 259 -1.87 15.18 -8.01
CA VAL A 259 -1.72 13.81 -8.54
C VAL A 259 -0.26 13.53 -8.90
N ASN A 260 0.41 14.45 -9.62
CA ASN A 260 1.83 14.27 -9.96
C ASN A 260 2.72 14.18 -8.72
N GLN A 261 2.45 14.97 -7.69
CA GLN A 261 3.21 14.93 -6.42
C GLN A 261 3.01 13.61 -5.67
N ILE A 262 1.79 13.07 -5.66
CA ILE A 262 1.48 11.78 -5.04
C ILE A 262 2.21 10.66 -5.80
N GLU A 263 2.14 10.63 -7.14
CA GLU A 263 2.85 9.66 -7.98
C GLU A 263 4.36 9.68 -7.74
N ILE A 264 4.97 10.88 -7.75
CA ILE A 264 6.42 11.04 -7.55
C ILE A 264 6.81 10.58 -6.15
N PHE A 265 6.01 10.90 -5.14
CA PHE A 265 6.32 10.53 -3.76
C PHE A 265 6.26 9.03 -3.55
N ASP A 266 5.17 8.37 -3.97
CA ASP A 266 4.99 6.92 -3.84
C ASP A 266 6.07 6.16 -4.62
N THR A 267 6.27 6.52 -5.90
CA THR A 267 7.28 5.89 -6.74
C THR A 267 8.69 6.11 -6.20
N GLY A 268 8.99 7.32 -5.75
CA GLY A 268 10.29 7.66 -5.17
C GLY A 268 10.59 6.83 -3.93
N VAL A 269 9.61 6.67 -3.03
CA VAL A 269 9.78 5.82 -1.84
C VAL A 269 9.91 4.35 -2.23
N ALA A 270 9.14 3.83 -3.20
CA ALA A 270 9.25 2.46 -3.67
C ALA A 270 10.66 2.16 -4.24
N LEU A 271 11.17 3.05 -5.11
CA LEU A 271 12.52 2.93 -5.67
C LEU A 271 13.62 2.99 -4.61
N LEU A 272 13.49 3.91 -3.65
CA LEU A 272 14.43 4.02 -2.53
C LEU A 272 14.36 2.81 -1.59
N ALA A 273 13.18 2.25 -1.36
CA ALA A 273 13.02 1.02 -0.58
C ALA A 273 13.69 -0.17 -1.27
N GLY A 274 13.60 -0.27 -2.61
CA GLY A 274 14.38 -1.23 -3.39
C GLY A 274 15.90 -1.05 -3.21
N ALA A 275 16.37 0.21 -3.31
CA ALA A 275 17.77 0.56 -3.10
C ALA A 275 18.25 0.40 -1.64
N MET A 276 17.33 0.37 -0.68
CA MET A 276 17.61 0.11 0.74
C MET A 276 17.73 -1.39 1.02
N ILE A 277 16.79 -2.19 0.50
CA ILE A 277 16.64 -3.59 0.88
C ILE A 277 17.47 -4.52 0.01
N ILE A 278 17.42 -4.36 -1.32
CA ILE A 278 18.10 -5.27 -2.24
C ILE A 278 19.62 -5.28 -2.02
N PRO A 279 20.32 -4.12 -1.92
CA PRO A 279 21.75 -4.12 -1.62
C PRO A 279 22.08 -4.78 -0.27
N ALA A 280 21.30 -4.51 0.77
CA ALA A 280 21.53 -5.08 2.09
C ALA A 280 21.39 -6.61 2.09
N VAL A 281 20.32 -7.14 1.47
CA VAL A 281 20.11 -8.59 1.35
C VAL A 281 21.18 -9.22 0.45
N TYR A 282 21.54 -8.58 -0.68
CA TYR A 282 22.56 -9.06 -1.61
C TYR A 282 23.90 -9.28 -0.93
N VAL A 283 24.34 -8.34 -0.11
CA VAL A 283 25.62 -8.39 0.58
C VAL A 283 25.72 -9.60 1.51
N PHE A 284 24.69 -9.89 2.30
CA PHE A 284 24.76 -10.93 3.33
C PHE A 284 24.18 -12.29 2.91
N SER A 285 23.24 -12.31 1.96
CA SER A 285 22.49 -13.51 1.60
C SER A 285 22.45 -13.80 0.09
N GLY A 286 23.09 -12.94 -0.73
CA GLY A 286 23.00 -13.05 -2.18
C GLY A 286 21.57 -12.80 -2.70
N THR A 287 21.35 -13.13 -3.99
CA THR A 287 20.01 -13.02 -4.62
C THR A 287 19.00 -14.01 -4.07
N GLU A 288 19.46 -15.13 -3.51
CA GLU A 288 18.61 -16.19 -2.94
C GLU A 288 17.97 -15.77 -1.61
N GLY A 289 18.52 -14.75 -0.93
CA GLY A 289 17.98 -14.22 0.31
C GLY A 289 16.67 -13.43 0.18
N MET A 290 16.26 -13.13 -1.06
CA MET A 290 15.04 -12.35 -1.33
C MET A 290 13.79 -13.24 -1.21
N SER A 291 13.16 -13.21 -0.04
CA SER A 291 11.93 -13.94 0.26
C SER A 291 10.67 -13.14 -0.13
N ALA A 292 9.57 -13.84 -0.42
CA ALA A 292 8.28 -13.21 -0.70
C ALA A 292 7.54 -12.78 0.59
N GLY A 293 6.78 -11.71 0.49
CA GLY A 293 5.82 -11.29 1.50
C GLY A 293 6.43 -10.99 2.88
N PRO A 294 5.71 -11.36 3.95
CA PRO A 294 6.17 -11.11 5.33
C PRO A 294 7.54 -11.69 5.66
N SER A 295 7.92 -12.81 5.03
CA SER A 295 9.20 -13.47 5.29
C SER A 295 10.41 -12.58 4.99
N LEU A 296 10.32 -11.69 4.01
CA LEU A 296 11.38 -10.72 3.75
C LEU A 296 11.60 -9.81 4.97
N MET A 297 10.53 -9.24 5.49
CA MET A 297 10.60 -8.25 6.59
C MET A 297 10.87 -8.88 7.96
N PHE A 298 10.29 -10.05 8.24
CA PHE A 298 10.30 -10.63 9.59
C PHE A 298 11.27 -11.81 9.77
N VAL A 299 11.85 -12.32 8.67
CA VAL A 299 12.84 -13.41 8.73
C VAL A 299 14.16 -12.97 8.08
N SER A 300 14.15 -12.58 6.80
CA SER A 300 15.39 -12.28 6.07
C SER A 300 16.09 -11.03 6.60
N LEU A 301 15.37 -9.90 6.72
CA LEU A 301 15.97 -8.64 7.17
C LEU A 301 16.52 -8.70 8.60
N PRO A 302 15.86 -9.29 9.61
CA PRO A 302 16.47 -9.47 10.93
C PRO A 302 17.79 -10.25 10.91
N LYS A 303 17.92 -11.27 10.07
CA LYS A 303 19.18 -11.99 9.88
C LYS A 303 20.28 -11.09 9.28
N VAL A 304 19.91 -10.30 8.26
CA VAL A 304 20.80 -9.30 7.65
C VAL A 304 21.25 -8.27 8.70
N PHE A 305 20.35 -7.72 9.48
CA PHE A 305 20.70 -6.77 10.55
C PHE A 305 21.57 -7.41 11.62
N ASN A 306 21.31 -8.65 12.02
CA ASN A 306 22.18 -9.36 12.96
C ASN A 306 23.59 -9.56 12.42
N ALA A 307 23.74 -9.88 11.14
CA ALA A 307 25.05 -10.01 10.46
C ALA A 307 25.82 -8.69 10.38
N MET A 308 25.15 -7.53 10.42
CA MET A 308 25.77 -6.20 10.51
C MET A 308 26.34 -5.88 11.91
N GLY A 309 26.10 -6.73 12.93
CA GLY A 309 26.56 -6.53 14.29
C GLY A 309 25.90 -5.32 14.99
N LYS A 310 26.67 -4.49 15.71
CA LYS A 310 26.12 -3.35 16.47
C LYS A 310 25.42 -2.32 15.57
N ALA A 311 25.92 -2.07 14.38
CA ALA A 311 25.30 -1.15 13.43
C ALA A 311 23.91 -1.66 12.98
N GLY A 312 23.76 -2.99 12.85
CA GLY A 312 22.50 -3.61 12.45
C GLY A 312 21.36 -3.41 13.47
N VAL A 313 21.68 -3.30 14.76
CA VAL A 313 20.66 -2.96 15.79
C VAL A 313 20.08 -1.59 15.49
N PHE A 314 20.93 -0.59 15.24
CA PHE A 314 20.49 0.77 14.94
C PHE A 314 19.72 0.84 13.61
N VAL A 315 20.23 0.19 12.57
CA VAL A 315 19.57 0.10 11.25
C VAL A 315 18.20 -0.56 11.39
N GLY A 316 18.11 -1.64 12.17
CA GLY A 316 16.84 -2.34 12.44
C GLY A 316 15.81 -1.46 13.16
N ILE A 317 16.25 -0.66 14.14
CA ILE A 317 15.38 0.33 14.79
C ILE A 317 14.83 1.32 13.76
N LEU A 318 15.71 1.94 12.96
CA LEU A 318 15.30 2.91 11.94
C LEU A 318 14.36 2.27 10.90
N PHE A 319 14.64 1.03 10.48
CA PHE A 319 13.84 0.29 9.53
C PHE A 319 12.42 0.01 10.07
N PHE A 320 12.30 -0.56 11.28
CA PHE A 320 10.98 -0.86 11.84
C PHE A 320 10.19 0.39 12.23
N VAL A 321 10.84 1.48 12.62
CA VAL A 321 10.17 2.79 12.80
C VAL A 321 9.64 3.30 11.44
N THR A 322 10.42 3.20 10.37
CA THR A 322 9.99 3.53 9.01
C THR A 322 8.78 2.68 8.59
N ALA A 323 8.82 1.38 8.87
CA ALA A 323 7.73 0.45 8.58
C ALA A 323 6.46 0.76 9.39
N ILE A 324 6.58 1.16 10.67
CA ILE A 324 5.44 1.64 11.46
C ILE A 324 4.82 2.87 10.80
N PHE A 325 5.61 3.84 10.37
CA PHE A 325 5.10 5.06 9.74
C PHE A 325 4.34 4.74 8.45
N ALA A 326 4.92 3.93 7.56
CA ALA A 326 4.28 3.50 6.32
C ALA A 326 2.96 2.75 6.58
N THR A 327 2.97 1.82 7.53
CA THR A 327 1.78 1.01 7.83
C THR A 327 0.69 1.84 8.53
N LEU A 328 1.07 2.71 9.47
CA LEU A 328 0.11 3.51 10.23
C LEU A 328 -0.59 4.54 9.36
N THR A 329 0.11 5.25 8.47
CA THR A 329 -0.50 6.23 7.57
C THR A 329 -1.48 5.58 6.60
N SER A 330 -1.17 4.39 6.08
CA SER A 330 -2.10 3.62 5.25
C SER A 330 -3.31 3.11 6.06
N CYS A 331 -3.09 2.58 7.27
CA CYS A 331 -4.16 2.08 8.15
C CYS A 331 -5.15 3.19 8.54
N ILE A 332 -4.64 4.41 8.83
CA ILE A 332 -5.46 5.60 9.07
C ILE A 332 -6.36 5.89 7.87
N SER A 333 -5.82 5.81 6.65
CA SER A 333 -6.55 6.09 5.41
C SER A 333 -7.66 5.07 5.14
N VAL A 334 -7.37 3.78 5.41
CA VAL A 334 -8.35 2.70 5.32
C VAL A 334 -9.51 2.94 6.30
N LEU A 335 -9.20 3.20 7.58
CA LEU A 335 -10.22 3.46 8.60
C LEU A 335 -11.02 4.74 8.31
N GLU A 336 -10.36 5.78 7.77
CA GLU A 336 -11.06 7.02 7.38
C GLU A 336 -12.04 6.78 6.25
N SER A 337 -11.68 6.00 5.22
CA SER A 337 -12.59 5.66 4.13
C SER A 337 -13.85 4.96 4.65
N ILE A 338 -13.69 4.02 5.59
CA ILE A 338 -14.83 3.35 6.24
C ILE A 338 -15.65 4.33 7.06
N THR A 339 -14.98 5.16 7.86
CA THR A 339 -15.63 6.16 8.72
C THR A 339 -16.49 7.13 7.92
N ALA A 340 -15.95 7.66 6.81
CA ALA A 340 -16.65 8.61 5.95
C ALA A 340 -17.92 7.99 5.36
N ASN A 341 -17.82 6.79 4.78
CA ASN A 341 -18.97 6.07 4.24
C ASN A 341 -20.03 5.79 5.31
N CYS A 342 -19.62 5.32 6.50
CA CYS A 342 -20.55 5.07 7.60
C CYS A 342 -21.24 6.35 8.11
N MET A 343 -20.50 7.46 8.20
CA MET A 343 -21.07 8.76 8.59
C MET A 343 -22.13 9.24 7.60
N GLU A 344 -21.89 9.07 6.31
CA GLU A 344 -22.84 9.46 5.25
C GLU A 344 -24.09 8.56 5.22
N ILE A 345 -23.92 7.24 5.41
CA ILE A 345 -25.04 6.28 5.36
C ILE A 345 -25.91 6.40 6.60
N PHE A 346 -25.30 6.41 7.79
CA PHE A 346 -26.00 6.37 9.08
C PHE A 346 -26.28 7.76 9.65
N HIS A 347 -25.91 8.84 8.93
CA HIS A 347 -26.04 10.23 9.39
C HIS A 347 -25.49 10.48 10.79
N SER A 348 -24.39 9.77 11.13
CA SER A 348 -23.80 9.77 12.47
C SER A 348 -22.63 10.74 12.59
N GLY A 349 -22.32 11.16 13.82
CA GLY A 349 -21.16 12.01 14.08
C GLY A 349 -19.86 11.21 14.09
N ARG A 350 -18.73 11.82 13.62
CA ARG A 350 -17.40 11.20 13.52
C ARG A 350 -17.00 10.44 14.78
N LYS A 351 -17.04 11.10 15.94
CA LYS A 351 -16.57 10.51 17.20
C LYS A 351 -17.30 9.22 17.54
N LYS A 352 -18.63 9.21 17.40
CA LYS A 352 -19.46 8.02 17.65
C LYS A 352 -19.13 6.92 16.63
N THR A 353 -19.02 7.27 15.35
CA THR A 353 -18.73 6.31 14.28
C THR A 353 -17.37 5.66 14.50
N VAL A 354 -16.31 6.46 14.77
CA VAL A 354 -14.97 5.91 15.00
C VAL A 354 -14.92 5.01 16.23
N LEU A 355 -15.60 5.36 17.33
CA LEU A 355 -15.63 4.50 18.52
C LEU A 355 -16.29 3.15 18.23
N VAL A 356 -17.43 3.14 17.51
CA VAL A 356 -18.09 1.89 17.12
C VAL A 356 -17.18 1.06 16.21
N LEU A 357 -16.60 1.68 15.19
CA LEU A 357 -15.68 1.01 14.28
C LEU A 357 -14.43 0.49 15.01
N ALA A 358 -13.87 1.27 15.96
CA ALA A 358 -12.75 0.82 16.77
C ALA A 358 -13.07 -0.48 17.52
N VAL A 359 -14.22 -0.57 18.19
CA VAL A 359 -14.63 -1.79 18.89
C VAL A 359 -14.76 -2.97 17.92
N ILE A 360 -15.40 -2.76 16.76
CA ILE A 360 -15.56 -3.80 15.74
C ILE A 360 -14.20 -4.29 15.24
N TYR A 361 -13.28 -3.37 14.91
CA TYR A 361 -11.98 -3.74 14.34
C TYR A 361 -10.97 -4.22 15.38
N LEU A 362 -11.09 -3.82 16.66
CA LEU A 362 -10.34 -4.47 17.74
C LEU A 362 -10.73 -5.95 17.85
N ALA A 363 -12.04 -6.26 17.82
CA ALA A 363 -12.50 -7.66 17.85
C ALA A 363 -12.10 -8.42 16.57
N ALA A 364 -12.30 -7.82 15.38
CA ALA A 364 -11.95 -8.45 14.11
C ALA A 364 -10.45 -8.73 14.00
N SER A 365 -9.59 -7.77 14.35
CA SER A 365 -8.13 -7.95 14.33
C SER A 365 -7.67 -9.02 15.32
N ALA A 366 -8.32 -9.14 16.49
CA ALA A 366 -8.03 -10.22 17.43
C ALA A 366 -8.37 -11.59 16.83
N ILE A 367 -9.51 -11.74 16.17
CA ILE A 367 -9.92 -12.97 15.48
C ILE A 367 -8.91 -13.33 14.38
N ILE A 368 -8.52 -12.36 13.54
CA ILE A 368 -7.54 -12.57 12.47
C ILE A 368 -6.16 -12.98 13.05
N ALA A 369 -5.70 -12.30 14.11
CA ALA A 369 -4.44 -12.66 14.77
C ALA A 369 -4.47 -14.09 15.35
N LEU A 370 -5.60 -14.51 15.88
CA LEU A 370 -5.81 -15.88 16.40
C LEU A 370 -5.95 -16.92 15.27
N GLY A 371 -6.09 -16.51 14.02
CA GLY A 371 -6.11 -17.38 12.85
C GLY A 371 -4.83 -18.20 12.66
N TYR A 372 -3.71 -17.77 13.26
CA TYR A 372 -2.46 -18.51 13.28
C TYR A 372 -2.29 -19.46 14.48
N SER A 373 -3.24 -19.47 15.44
CA SER A 373 -3.20 -20.26 16.66
C SER A 373 -4.53 -20.98 16.93
N ILE A 374 -5.44 -20.35 17.66
CA ILE A 374 -6.71 -20.97 18.13
C ILE A 374 -7.66 -21.29 16.98
N PHE A 375 -7.72 -20.41 15.97
CA PHE A 375 -8.58 -20.56 14.78
C PHE A 375 -7.78 -20.97 13.55
N TYR A 376 -6.69 -21.71 13.74
CA TYR A 376 -5.85 -22.17 12.65
C TYR A 376 -6.60 -23.11 11.71
N PHE A 377 -6.55 -22.79 10.42
CA PHE A 377 -6.94 -23.66 9.32
C PHE A 377 -6.23 -23.21 8.04
N GLU A 378 -6.10 -24.10 7.07
CA GLU A 378 -5.51 -23.81 5.77
C GLU A 378 -6.50 -24.14 4.66
N VAL A 379 -6.53 -23.23 3.65
CA VAL A 379 -7.34 -23.40 2.45
C VAL A 379 -6.46 -23.16 1.23
N GLN A 380 -6.58 -24.01 0.23
CA GLN A 380 -5.99 -23.75 -1.07
C GLN A 380 -6.82 -22.68 -1.80
N LEU A 381 -6.17 -21.57 -2.13
CA LEU A 381 -6.79 -20.45 -2.83
C LEU A 381 -6.80 -20.72 -4.35
N PRO A 382 -7.71 -20.10 -5.12
CA PRO A 382 -7.82 -20.29 -6.56
C PRO A 382 -6.55 -19.96 -7.35
N ASN A 383 -5.70 -19.07 -6.85
CA ASN A 383 -4.39 -18.74 -7.42
C ASN A 383 -3.29 -19.79 -7.10
N GLY A 384 -3.66 -20.91 -6.49
CA GLY A 384 -2.74 -22.00 -6.15
C GLY A 384 -1.96 -21.84 -4.84
N SER A 385 -2.04 -20.69 -4.17
CA SER A 385 -1.41 -20.51 -2.86
C SER A 385 -2.23 -21.18 -1.74
N VAL A 386 -1.56 -21.59 -0.66
CA VAL A 386 -2.21 -22.02 0.58
C VAL A 386 -2.26 -20.83 1.52
N GLY A 387 -3.42 -20.54 2.07
CA GLY A 387 -3.63 -19.37 2.91
C GLY A 387 -4.44 -19.70 4.16
N GLN A 388 -4.20 -18.93 5.19
CA GLN A 388 -4.93 -18.90 6.44
C GLN A 388 -5.92 -17.73 6.44
N LEU A 389 -6.57 -17.45 7.56
CA LEU A 389 -7.64 -16.44 7.62
C LEU A 389 -7.19 -15.05 7.12
N LEU A 390 -5.99 -14.60 7.49
CA LEU A 390 -5.42 -13.34 6.99
C LEU A 390 -5.25 -13.36 5.47
N ASP A 391 -4.66 -14.44 4.94
CA ASP A 391 -4.36 -14.58 3.52
C ASP A 391 -5.63 -14.65 2.67
N ILE A 392 -6.69 -15.26 3.21
CA ILE A 392 -8.02 -15.30 2.58
C ILE A 392 -8.60 -13.89 2.47
N MET A 393 -8.54 -13.08 3.56
CA MET A 393 -9.04 -11.70 3.54
C MET A 393 -8.26 -10.84 2.55
N ASP A 394 -6.92 -11.00 2.52
CA ASP A 394 -6.04 -10.32 1.58
C ASP A 394 -6.37 -10.73 0.13
N TYR A 395 -6.48 -12.02 -0.14
CA TYR A 395 -6.81 -12.55 -1.46
C TYR A 395 -8.17 -12.04 -1.97
N VAL A 396 -9.20 -12.11 -1.15
CA VAL A 396 -10.55 -11.66 -1.53
C VAL A 396 -10.56 -10.16 -1.81
N SER A 397 -9.97 -9.35 -0.94
CA SER A 397 -9.95 -7.89 -1.10
C SER A 397 -9.05 -7.45 -2.26
N ASN A 398 -7.78 -7.88 -2.29
CA ASN A 398 -6.78 -7.34 -3.21
C ASN A 398 -6.73 -8.07 -4.55
N SER A 399 -6.86 -9.40 -4.55
CA SER A 399 -6.71 -10.19 -5.77
C SER A 399 -8.01 -10.34 -6.56
N VAL A 400 -9.17 -10.32 -5.86
CA VAL A 400 -10.48 -10.52 -6.51
C VAL A 400 -11.24 -9.20 -6.62
N MET A 401 -11.56 -8.56 -5.50
CA MET A 401 -12.48 -7.42 -5.49
C MET A 401 -11.88 -6.18 -6.16
N MET A 402 -10.66 -5.81 -5.81
CA MET A 402 -10.06 -4.56 -6.31
C MET A 402 -9.91 -4.54 -7.83
N PRO A 403 -9.34 -5.56 -8.53
CA PRO A 403 -9.27 -5.57 -9.99
C PRO A 403 -10.65 -5.56 -10.66
N PHE A 404 -11.64 -6.24 -10.07
CA PHE A 404 -13.01 -6.24 -10.56
C PHE A 404 -13.67 -4.85 -10.43
N ILE A 405 -13.50 -4.18 -9.30
CA ILE A 405 -14.00 -2.82 -9.06
C ILE A 405 -13.34 -1.84 -10.02
N ALA A 406 -12.01 -1.94 -10.22
CA ALA A 406 -11.30 -1.09 -11.15
C ALA A 406 -11.78 -1.27 -12.58
N LEU A 407 -12.01 -2.51 -13.01
CA LEU A 407 -12.61 -2.81 -14.31
C LEU A 407 -13.95 -2.09 -14.48
N LEU A 408 -14.86 -2.26 -13.52
CA LEU A 408 -16.17 -1.62 -13.56
C LEU A 408 -16.08 -0.08 -13.49
N SER A 409 -15.18 0.46 -12.68
CA SER A 409 -14.95 1.90 -12.57
C SER A 409 -14.43 2.49 -13.89
N THR A 410 -13.49 1.81 -14.55
CA THR A 410 -12.99 2.23 -15.87
C THR A 410 -14.07 2.18 -16.95
N ILE A 411 -14.97 1.17 -16.93
CA ILE A 411 -16.13 1.11 -17.81
C ILE A 411 -17.10 2.27 -17.51
N LEU A 412 -17.42 2.52 -16.25
CA LEU A 412 -18.30 3.62 -15.86
C LEU A 412 -17.77 4.96 -16.37
N ILE A 413 -16.50 5.26 -16.12
CA ILE A 413 -15.89 6.56 -16.47
C ILE A 413 -15.63 6.65 -17.97
N GLY A 414 -15.10 5.57 -18.57
CA GLY A 414 -14.70 5.58 -19.99
C GLY A 414 -15.85 5.59 -20.97
N TRP A 415 -16.98 4.93 -20.62
CA TRP A 415 -18.07 4.66 -21.56
C TRP A 415 -19.43 5.22 -21.13
N VAL A 416 -19.77 5.16 -19.85
CA VAL A 416 -21.09 5.59 -19.34
C VAL A 416 -21.13 7.07 -19.02
N MET A 417 -20.12 7.59 -18.29
CA MET A 417 -20.00 9.00 -17.90
C MET A 417 -19.20 9.84 -18.90
N THR A 418 -18.44 9.18 -19.76
CA THR A 418 -17.40 9.70 -20.64
C THR A 418 -16.17 10.28 -19.90
N PRO A 419 -14.98 10.20 -20.48
CA PRO A 419 -13.74 10.70 -19.85
C PRO A 419 -13.80 12.19 -19.51
N ASP A 420 -14.65 12.94 -20.18
CA ASP A 420 -14.81 14.40 -19.95
C ASP A 420 -15.36 14.69 -18.56
N TYR A 421 -16.06 13.75 -17.93
CA TYR A 421 -16.48 13.88 -16.54
C TYR A 421 -15.31 14.15 -15.58
N VAL A 422 -14.20 13.46 -15.76
CA VAL A 422 -12.97 13.63 -14.97
C VAL A 422 -12.13 14.78 -15.51
N ILE A 423 -12.03 14.90 -16.84
CA ILE A 423 -11.22 15.93 -17.50
C ILE A 423 -11.69 17.36 -17.12
N ASP A 424 -13.00 17.58 -17.10
CA ASP A 424 -13.58 18.88 -16.71
C ASP A 424 -13.24 19.22 -15.26
N GLU A 425 -13.26 18.21 -14.37
CA GLU A 425 -12.87 18.41 -12.98
C GLU A 425 -11.38 18.72 -12.83
N MET A 426 -10.52 18.09 -13.64
CA MET A 426 -9.08 18.36 -13.66
C MET A 426 -8.72 19.75 -14.22
N GLN A 427 -9.63 20.37 -14.99
CA GLN A 427 -9.46 21.69 -15.59
C GLN A 427 -10.35 22.76 -14.94
N ARG A 428 -10.95 22.47 -13.80
CA ARG A 428 -12.02 23.27 -13.17
C ARG A 428 -11.68 24.74 -12.93
N ASN A 429 -10.44 25.04 -12.53
CA ASN A 429 -9.99 26.41 -12.24
C ASN A 429 -9.14 26.99 -13.38
N GLY A 430 -9.24 26.45 -14.60
CA GLY A 430 -8.44 26.86 -15.75
C GLY A 430 -7.07 26.17 -15.86
N GLU A 431 -6.83 25.13 -15.06
CA GLU A 431 -5.57 24.38 -15.13
C GLU A 431 -5.41 23.63 -16.44
N THR A 432 -4.16 23.47 -16.89
CA THR A 432 -3.84 22.71 -18.08
C THR A 432 -3.65 21.22 -17.75
N PHE A 433 -4.53 20.37 -18.24
CA PHE A 433 -4.39 18.92 -18.14
C PHE A 433 -3.52 18.36 -19.27
N ARG A 434 -2.19 18.40 -19.12
CA ARG A 434 -1.22 18.02 -20.17
C ARG A 434 -1.39 16.58 -20.65
N ARG A 435 -1.69 15.63 -19.75
CA ARG A 435 -1.88 14.19 -20.07
C ARG A 435 -3.33 13.86 -20.51
N LYS A 436 -4.16 14.83 -20.92
CA LYS A 436 -5.57 14.65 -21.29
C LYS A 436 -5.78 13.57 -22.37
N LYS A 437 -4.97 13.59 -23.45
CA LYS A 437 -5.07 12.58 -24.52
C LYS A 437 -4.75 11.18 -24.03
N LEU A 438 -3.66 11.04 -23.27
CA LEU A 438 -3.25 9.79 -22.64
C LEU A 438 -4.35 9.26 -21.71
N TYR A 439 -4.87 10.10 -20.82
CA TYR A 439 -5.96 9.75 -19.91
C TYR A 439 -7.16 9.19 -20.67
N ARG A 440 -7.60 9.88 -21.75
CA ARG A 440 -8.76 9.45 -22.55
C ARG A 440 -8.57 8.06 -23.19
N VAL A 441 -7.39 7.78 -23.73
CA VAL A 441 -7.07 6.48 -24.31
C VAL A 441 -6.98 5.40 -23.24
N MET A 442 -6.27 5.69 -22.16
CA MET A 442 -6.07 4.76 -21.06
C MET A 442 -7.39 4.35 -20.42
N ILE A 443 -8.22 5.33 -19.98
CA ILE A 443 -9.45 5.03 -19.23
C ILE A 443 -10.49 4.30 -20.09
N ARG A 444 -10.49 4.54 -21.41
CA ARG A 444 -11.51 4.02 -22.31
C ARG A 444 -11.16 2.66 -22.88
N TYR A 445 -9.89 2.41 -23.16
CA TYR A 445 -9.48 1.21 -23.92
C TYR A 445 -8.44 0.37 -23.17
N VAL A 446 -7.35 0.97 -22.71
CA VAL A 446 -6.21 0.22 -22.18
C VAL A 446 -6.48 -0.29 -20.76
N ALA A 447 -6.89 0.59 -19.85
CA ALA A 447 -7.09 0.21 -18.46
C ALA A 447 -8.20 -0.86 -18.27
N PRO A 448 -9.36 -0.83 -18.96
CA PRO A 448 -10.33 -1.92 -18.84
C PRO A 448 -9.77 -3.28 -19.26
N VAL A 449 -9.00 -3.34 -20.35
CA VAL A 449 -8.38 -4.60 -20.81
C VAL A 449 -7.35 -5.09 -19.81
N MET A 450 -6.48 -4.19 -19.31
CA MET A 450 -5.48 -4.52 -18.31
C MET A 450 -6.12 -5.04 -17.01
N MET A 451 -7.20 -4.40 -16.54
CA MET A 451 -7.93 -4.84 -15.35
C MET A 451 -8.62 -6.18 -15.53
N LEU A 452 -9.18 -6.44 -16.73
CA LEU A 452 -9.78 -7.73 -17.04
C LEU A 452 -8.72 -8.84 -16.98
N VAL A 453 -7.55 -8.63 -17.60
CA VAL A 453 -6.46 -9.61 -17.59
C VAL A 453 -5.96 -9.86 -16.18
N LEU A 454 -5.74 -8.79 -15.39
CA LEU A 454 -5.31 -8.91 -14.01
C LEU A 454 -6.34 -9.67 -13.15
N PHE A 455 -7.63 -9.39 -13.32
CA PHE A 455 -8.70 -10.09 -12.62
C PHE A 455 -8.75 -11.59 -12.96
N LEU A 456 -8.66 -11.94 -14.25
CA LEU A 456 -8.69 -13.33 -14.69
C LEU A 456 -7.47 -14.12 -14.23
N GLN A 457 -6.28 -13.49 -14.21
CA GLN A 457 -5.06 -14.10 -13.68
C GLN A 457 -5.15 -14.30 -12.18
N SER A 458 -5.54 -13.27 -11.43
CA SER A 458 -5.58 -13.34 -9.95
C SER A 458 -6.64 -14.31 -9.42
N THR A 459 -7.67 -14.59 -10.22
CA THR A 459 -8.69 -15.62 -9.90
C THR A 459 -8.31 -17.03 -10.39
N GLY A 460 -7.14 -17.21 -11.02
CA GLY A 460 -6.68 -18.50 -11.53
C GLY A 460 -7.41 -18.98 -12.79
N ILE A 461 -8.18 -18.11 -13.47
CA ILE A 461 -8.86 -18.45 -14.72
C ILE A 461 -7.88 -18.42 -15.89
N LEU A 462 -6.91 -17.49 -15.87
CA LEU A 462 -5.76 -17.49 -16.77
C LEU A 462 -4.56 -18.03 -15.97
N ALA A 463 -4.21 -19.28 -16.21
CA ALA A 463 -3.01 -19.93 -15.68
C ALA A 463 -1.79 -19.68 -16.57
#